data_dc61d3491ab81f2c5ba96a179fdf461c
#
_entry.id   dc61d3491ab81f2c5ba96a179fdf461c
#
_cell.length_a   1.000
_cell.length_b   1.000
_cell.length_c   1.000
_cell.angle_alpha   90.00
_cell.angle_beta   90.00
_cell.angle_gamma   90.00
#
_symmetry.space_group_name_H-M   'P 1'
#
loop_
_entity.id
_entity.type
_entity.pdbx_description
1 polymer ?
#
loop_
_entity_poly.entity_id
_entity_poly.type
_entity_poly.pdbx_seq_one_letter_code
_entity_poly.pdbx_strand_id
1 'polypeptide(L)'
;VARLAGEYAEDFDWRALLYNGIGGAALAAVAAGCVDISALLAALTPYAEPAGEVSTIEGQIRWGAAVAAALVLLRGFGVFRLPWFRGLINLLRRGDDKTWLFIIFGVALALRLGYAAIAPPPPISDETHYDLLARSLAVGRGYVEDGVPTAYWPVGYPALIAAFYAAFGPHYLPVIIFQGFLGAGTAALTWRLASLFWGEGPARAAGLIVAALPSQLAYAARFFPAVVFGFVAVIASYVIMKSRRTTAAAVVGLLTGAGALAAPILLPMPGAFFVIDLLAGRRWRRALMRALVAAAVAATVVAPWALRNFRVFDAFVPVSTNGGVILWMGSNPGADGSYNFPLSEENPLWPATDEVDRDRMGRALALKFIRDHPGAFIKLFVPKFANLYASDISAFQYGAAVYGVDVAVTARRFSARLAQAFYALLWLAFLMVLVKNRQRIFSAVEGKSPLAAVLVTPAYLTAFYLVFHGLDRYHYPMIPFLAVVAAGCM
;
A
#
# COMPACT_ATOMS: atom_id res chain seq x y z
N VAL A 1 -3.27 -27.97 25.72
CA VAL A 1 -3.65 -26.66 25.17
C VAL A 1 -5.11 -26.36 25.48
N ALA A 2 -6.08 -27.24 25.15
CA ALA A 2 -7.49 -27.07 25.48
C ALA A 2 -7.80 -26.99 26.99
N ARG A 3 -7.01 -27.67 27.86
CA ARG A 3 -7.16 -27.61 29.32
C ARG A 3 -6.64 -26.30 29.93
N LEU A 4 -5.55 -25.74 29.40
CA LEU A 4 -5.00 -24.44 29.84
C LEU A 4 -5.89 -23.25 29.39
N ALA A 5 -6.54 -23.35 28.23
CA ALA A 5 -7.49 -22.32 27.79
C ALA A 5 -8.77 -22.28 28.64
N GLY A 6 -9.17 -23.39 29.26
CA GLY A 6 -10.34 -23.46 30.12
C GLY A 6 -10.14 -22.89 31.54
N GLU A 7 -8.94 -23.04 32.12
CA GLU A 7 -8.65 -22.53 33.47
C GLU A 7 -8.43 -21.01 33.53
N TYR A 8 -8.06 -20.36 32.41
CA TYR A 8 -7.89 -18.91 32.34
C TYR A 8 -9.14 -18.16 31.86
N ALA A 9 -10.20 -18.85 31.42
CA ALA A 9 -11.41 -18.24 30.88
C ALA A 9 -12.41 -17.80 31.97
N GLU A 10 -12.34 -18.34 33.17
CA GLU A 10 -13.32 -18.07 34.23
C GLU A 10 -13.01 -16.80 35.05
N ASP A 11 -11.74 -16.35 35.11
CA ASP A 11 -11.35 -15.12 35.86
C ASP A 11 -11.02 -13.92 34.95
N PHE A 12 -11.31 -14.01 33.66
CA PHE A 12 -10.92 -12.99 32.70
C PHE A 12 -12.03 -11.95 32.56
N ASP A 13 -11.85 -10.77 33.19
CA ASP A 13 -12.78 -9.65 33.05
C ASP A 13 -12.71 -9.02 31.66
N TRP A 14 -13.55 -9.53 30.76
CA TRP A 14 -13.73 -9.04 29.38
C TRP A 14 -14.10 -7.54 29.31
N ARG A 15 -14.70 -7.00 30.37
CA ARG A 15 -15.05 -5.57 30.44
C ARG A 15 -13.82 -4.71 30.72
N ALA A 16 -12.93 -5.16 31.59
CA ALA A 16 -11.64 -4.51 31.82
C ALA A 16 -10.76 -4.56 30.56
N LEU A 17 -10.81 -5.66 29.80
CA LEU A 17 -10.12 -5.81 28.52
C LEU A 17 -10.69 -4.89 27.44
N LEU A 18 -12.00 -4.79 27.34
CA LEU A 18 -12.70 -3.86 26.45
C LEU A 18 -12.42 -2.39 26.79
N TYR A 19 -12.27 -2.07 28.07
CA TYR A 19 -11.98 -0.70 28.54
C TYR A 19 -10.50 -0.33 28.48
N ASN A 20 -9.58 -1.31 28.69
CA ASN A 20 -8.13 -1.09 28.74
C ASN A 20 -7.36 -1.50 27.47
N GLY A 21 -8.05 -1.98 26.46
CA GLY A 21 -7.48 -2.31 25.14
C GLY A 21 -7.25 -3.80 24.92
N ILE A 22 -8.26 -4.48 24.36
CA ILE A 22 -8.22 -5.88 23.89
C ILE A 22 -6.95 -6.19 23.08
N GLY A 23 -6.49 -5.24 22.26
CA GLY A 23 -5.28 -5.39 21.47
C GLY A 23 -4.01 -5.60 22.30
N GLY A 24 -3.90 -4.95 23.47
CA GLY A 24 -2.70 -5.00 24.31
C GLY A 24 -2.47 -6.35 24.98
N ALA A 25 -3.53 -6.96 25.51
CA ALA A 25 -3.42 -8.26 26.20
C ALA A 25 -3.27 -9.41 25.18
N ALA A 26 -3.96 -9.36 24.04
CA ALA A 26 -3.78 -10.29 22.94
C ALA A 26 -2.36 -10.21 22.36
N LEU A 27 -1.84 -8.98 22.14
CA LEU A 27 -0.49 -8.74 21.66
C LEU A 27 0.57 -9.14 22.75
N ALA A 28 0.29 -8.89 24.02
CA ALA A 28 1.16 -9.34 25.11
C ALA A 28 1.17 -10.86 25.25
N ALA A 29 0.04 -11.53 25.10
CA ALA A 29 -0.08 -12.97 25.10
C ALA A 29 0.69 -13.62 23.93
N VAL A 30 0.62 -13.00 22.76
CA VAL A 30 1.41 -13.40 21.58
C VAL A 30 2.90 -13.15 21.81
N ALA A 31 3.29 -11.99 22.35
CA ALA A 31 4.68 -11.66 22.64
C ALA A 31 5.28 -12.55 23.74
N ALA A 32 4.46 -12.97 24.72
CA ALA A 32 4.85 -13.90 25.77
C ALA A 32 4.89 -15.38 25.32
N GLY A 33 4.55 -15.68 24.05
CA GLY A 33 4.51 -17.04 23.55
C GLY A 33 3.33 -17.89 24.05
N CYS A 34 2.33 -17.27 24.68
CA CYS A 34 1.13 -17.93 25.17
C CYS A 34 0.16 -18.35 24.04
N VAL A 35 0.32 -17.78 22.85
CA VAL A 35 -0.43 -18.16 21.65
C VAL A 35 0.58 -18.64 20.60
N ASP A 36 0.44 -19.89 20.21
CA ASP A 36 1.24 -20.43 19.11
C ASP A 36 0.68 -19.94 17.77
N ILE A 37 1.28 -18.85 17.27
CA ILE A 37 0.89 -18.27 15.99
C ILE A 37 1.19 -19.20 14.83
N SER A 38 2.26 -20.03 14.94
CA SER A 38 2.58 -20.98 13.89
C SER A 38 1.50 -22.07 13.77
N ALA A 39 0.95 -22.53 14.88
CA ALA A 39 -0.19 -23.43 14.90
C ALA A 39 -1.47 -22.79 14.34
N LEU A 40 -1.71 -21.50 14.65
CA LEU A 40 -2.85 -20.76 14.13
C LEU A 40 -2.70 -20.50 12.62
N LEU A 41 -1.53 -20.08 12.17
CA LEU A 41 -1.23 -19.88 10.76
C LEU A 41 -1.26 -21.20 9.98
N ALA A 42 -0.71 -22.28 10.51
CA ALA A 42 -0.77 -23.60 9.91
C ALA A 42 -2.21 -24.13 9.81
N ALA A 43 -3.06 -23.84 10.80
CA ALA A 43 -4.48 -24.20 10.77
C ALA A 43 -5.27 -23.36 9.72
N LEU A 44 -4.84 -22.13 9.48
CA LEU A 44 -5.47 -21.21 8.52
C LEU A 44 -4.88 -21.32 7.09
N THR A 45 -3.67 -21.89 6.96
CA THR A 45 -2.96 -22.04 5.68
C THR A 45 -2.60 -23.51 5.41
N PRO A 46 -3.58 -24.38 5.07
CA PRO A 46 -3.33 -25.80 4.87
C PRO A 46 -2.41 -26.15 3.68
N TYR A 47 -1.93 -25.15 2.95
CA TYR A 47 -1.06 -25.29 1.77
C TYR A 47 0.29 -24.56 1.92
N ALA A 48 0.65 -24.10 3.13
CA ALA A 48 1.93 -23.42 3.33
C ALA A 48 3.09 -24.43 3.33
N GLU A 49 3.91 -24.40 2.31
CA GLU A 49 5.28 -24.88 2.31
C GLU A 49 6.28 -23.72 2.42
N PRO A 50 7.56 -23.98 2.72
CA PRO A 50 8.17 -24.74 3.80
C PRO A 50 8.67 -23.84 4.93
N ALA A 51 9.08 -24.42 6.04
CA ALA A 51 9.46 -23.84 7.33
C ALA A 51 10.36 -22.57 7.32
N GLY A 52 11.00 -22.20 6.22
CA GLY A 52 11.86 -21.02 6.11
C GLY A 52 11.12 -19.69 6.00
N GLU A 53 10.05 -19.59 5.18
CA GLU A 53 9.32 -18.34 4.98
C GLU A 53 8.27 -18.07 6.06
N VAL A 54 7.59 -19.13 6.52
CA VAL A 54 6.64 -19.03 7.65
C VAL A 54 7.37 -18.60 8.93
N SER A 55 8.56 -19.10 9.18
CA SER A 55 9.39 -18.67 10.32
C SER A 55 9.80 -17.19 10.23
N THR A 56 9.96 -16.65 9.04
CA THR A 56 10.31 -15.24 8.82
C THR A 56 9.11 -14.31 9.08
N ILE A 57 7.92 -14.68 8.59
CA ILE A 57 6.67 -13.94 8.84
C ILE A 57 6.30 -14.03 10.33
N GLU A 58 6.37 -15.22 10.93
CA GLU A 58 6.13 -15.43 12.36
C GLU A 58 7.09 -14.62 13.23
N GLY A 59 8.38 -14.62 12.90
CA GLY A 59 9.39 -13.81 13.62
C GLY A 59 9.07 -12.32 13.53
N GLN A 60 8.58 -11.84 12.42
CA GLN A 60 8.19 -10.44 12.21
C GLN A 60 6.92 -10.07 12.98
N ILE A 61 5.91 -10.95 12.98
CA ILE A 61 4.68 -10.78 13.77
C ILE A 61 5.03 -10.75 15.27
N ARG A 62 5.86 -11.67 15.74
CA ARG A 62 6.32 -11.71 17.14
C ARG A 62 7.08 -10.46 17.53
N TRP A 63 7.96 -9.94 16.65
CA TRP A 63 8.69 -8.70 16.90
C TRP A 63 7.77 -7.48 16.92
N GLY A 64 6.84 -7.36 15.98
CA GLY A 64 5.82 -6.32 15.97
C GLY A 64 4.94 -6.36 17.22
N ALA A 65 4.54 -7.55 17.66
CA ALA A 65 3.77 -7.77 18.87
C ALA A 65 4.56 -7.38 20.14
N ALA A 66 5.86 -7.70 20.21
CA ALA A 66 6.73 -7.31 21.32
C ALA A 66 6.88 -5.79 21.43
N VAL A 67 7.06 -5.10 20.29
CA VAL A 67 7.11 -3.62 20.26
C VAL A 67 5.77 -3.02 20.68
N ALA A 68 4.66 -3.56 20.20
CA ALA A 68 3.32 -3.12 20.59
C ALA A 68 3.06 -3.33 22.10
N ALA A 69 3.46 -4.48 22.65
CA ALA A 69 3.39 -4.78 24.09
C ALA A 69 4.26 -3.79 24.90
N ALA A 70 5.49 -3.52 24.46
CA ALA A 70 6.37 -2.55 25.13
C ALA A 70 5.73 -1.16 25.19
N LEU A 71 5.03 -0.72 24.14
CA LEU A 71 4.33 0.58 24.16
C LEU A 71 3.09 0.61 25.04
N VAL A 72 2.33 -0.50 25.12
CA VAL A 72 1.22 -0.62 26.06
C VAL A 72 1.75 -0.49 27.50
N LEU A 73 2.89 -1.14 27.78
CA LEU A 73 3.59 -0.99 29.05
C LEU A 73 4.06 0.45 29.28
N LEU A 74 4.73 1.07 28.30
CA LEU A 74 5.17 2.47 28.38
C LEU A 74 4.00 3.43 28.62
N ARG A 75 2.81 3.13 28.08
CA ARG A 75 1.58 3.87 28.36
C ARG A 75 1.12 3.63 29.81
N GLY A 76 1.16 2.39 30.28
CA GLY A 76 0.87 2.03 31.68
C GLY A 76 1.78 2.78 32.66
N PHE A 77 3.07 2.91 32.32
CA PHE A 77 4.04 3.70 33.08
C PHE A 77 3.91 5.22 32.91
N GLY A 78 2.91 5.70 32.16
CA GLY A 78 2.65 7.14 32.04
C GLY A 78 3.63 7.91 31.16
N VAL A 79 4.42 7.24 30.31
CA VAL A 79 5.42 7.87 29.41
C VAL A 79 4.79 8.96 28.56
N PHE A 80 3.54 8.80 28.12
CA PHE A 80 2.80 9.83 27.39
C PHE A 80 2.40 11.06 28.24
N ARG A 81 2.61 11.00 29.57
CA ARG A 81 2.44 12.13 30.50
C ARG A 81 3.73 12.91 30.72
N LEU A 82 4.85 12.42 30.19
CA LEU A 82 6.14 13.07 30.36
C LEU A 82 6.17 14.47 29.72
N PRO A 83 6.85 15.42 30.35
CA PRO A 83 6.88 16.83 29.90
C PRO A 83 7.31 16.99 28.44
N TRP A 84 8.28 16.20 27.97
CA TRP A 84 8.78 16.26 26.60
C TRP A 84 7.72 15.83 25.57
N PHE A 85 6.91 14.80 25.86
CA PHE A 85 5.83 14.36 24.97
C PHE A 85 4.71 15.41 24.88
N ARG A 86 4.36 16.02 26.03
CA ARG A 86 3.43 17.17 26.05
C ARG A 86 4.01 18.36 25.29
N GLY A 87 5.32 18.60 25.43
CA GLY A 87 6.03 19.63 24.68
C GLY A 87 5.92 19.43 23.17
N LEU A 88 6.13 18.20 22.69
CA LEU A 88 5.98 17.82 21.28
C LEU A 88 4.54 18.06 20.78
N ILE A 89 3.53 17.62 21.52
CA ILE A 89 2.12 17.86 21.16
C ILE A 89 1.82 19.37 21.09
N ASN A 90 2.33 20.14 22.05
CA ASN A 90 2.15 21.59 22.06
C ASN A 90 2.85 22.26 20.87
N LEU A 91 4.04 21.77 20.50
CA LEU A 91 4.75 22.24 19.31
C LEU A 91 3.93 21.97 18.04
N LEU A 92 3.39 20.75 17.90
CA LEU A 92 2.55 20.37 16.75
C LEU A 92 1.27 21.22 16.62
N ARG A 93 0.81 21.84 17.71
CA ARG A 93 -0.37 22.74 17.71
C ARG A 93 -0.04 24.19 17.36
N ARG A 94 1.24 24.59 17.44
CA ARG A 94 1.70 25.97 17.20
C ARG A 94 2.11 26.16 15.74
N GLY A 95 2.20 27.42 15.32
CA GLY A 95 2.65 27.81 13.99
C GLY A 95 1.54 27.77 12.94
N ASP A 96 1.78 28.46 11.84
CA ASP A 96 0.87 28.56 10.73
C ASP A 96 0.99 27.40 9.73
N ASP A 97 0.02 27.27 8.86
CA ASP A 97 -0.06 26.22 7.84
C ASP A 97 1.08 26.28 6.82
N LYS A 98 1.57 27.48 6.49
CA LYS A 98 2.66 27.64 5.53
C LYS A 98 3.97 27.10 6.11
N THR A 99 4.29 27.48 7.34
CA THR A 99 5.46 26.98 8.07
C THR A 99 5.43 25.46 8.17
N TRP A 100 4.28 24.86 8.55
CA TRP A 100 4.15 23.41 8.65
C TRP A 100 4.20 22.70 7.29
N LEU A 101 3.71 23.32 6.23
CA LEU A 101 3.87 22.79 4.88
C LEU A 101 5.35 22.65 4.51
N PHE A 102 6.14 23.72 4.76
CA PHE A 102 7.59 23.69 4.51
C PHE A 102 8.30 22.67 5.39
N ILE A 103 7.94 22.57 6.69
CA ILE A 103 8.55 21.60 7.61
C ILE A 103 8.26 20.17 7.15
N ILE A 104 6.99 19.80 6.97
CA ILE A 104 6.61 18.43 6.60
C ILE A 104 7.19 18.05 5.25
N PHE A 105 7.05 18.92 4.25
CA PHE A 105 7.57 18.69 2.91
C PHE A 105 9.11 18.63 2.91
N GLY A 106 9.77 19.59 3.57
CA GLY A 106 11.22 19.69 3.63
C GLY A 106 11.84 18.51 4.36
N VAL A 107 11.31 18.12 5.53
CA VAL A 107 11.76 16.94 6.27
C VAL A 107 11.55 15.66 5.44
N ALA A 108 10.37 15.50 4.84
CA ALA A 108 10.06 14.35 4.00
C ALA A 108 11.00 14.23 2.79
N LEU A 109 11.30 15.36 2.13
CA LEU A 109 12.23 15.40 1.00
C LEU A 109 13.65 15.12 1.43
N ALA A 110 14.13 15.79 2.49
CA ALA A 110 15.48 15.60 3.00
C ALA A 110 15.76 14.15 3.42
N LEU A 111 14.82 13.51 4.12
CA LEU A 111 14.96 12.11 4.52
C LEU A 111 15.00 11.16 3.30
N ARG A 112 14.17 11.39 2.26
CA ARG A 112 14.16 10.57 1.05
C ARG A 112 15.43 10.72 0.23
N LEU A 113 15.88 11.95 0.01
CA LEU A 113 17.11 12.21 -0.72
C LEU A 113 18.34 11.75 0.08
N GLY A 114 18.33 11.92 1.41
CA GLY A 114 19.37 11.40 2.29
C GLY A 114 19.46 9.88 2.24
N TYR A 115 18.31 9.18 2.29
CA TYR A 115 18.28 7.73 2.13
C TYR A 115 18.78 7.29 0.75
N ALA A 116 18.31 7.93 -0.32
CA ALA A 116 18.74 7.64 -1.68
C ALA A 116 20.25 7.86 -1.90
N ALA A 117 20.85 8.85 -1.24
CA ALA A 117 22.29 9.11 -1.31
C ALA A 117 23.14 8.01 -0.63
N ILE A 118 22.59 7.34 0.40
CA ILE A 118 23.29 6.32 1.17
C ILE A 118 23.10 4.93 0.56
N ALA A 119 21.93 4.65 -0.02
CA ALA A 119 21.54 3.32 -0.46
C ALA A 119 20.86 3.32 -1.84
N PRO A 120 21.51 3.75 -2.92
CA PRO A 120 20.94 3.64 -4.26
C PRO A 120 21.11 2.20 -4.76
N PRO A 121 20.06 1.35 -4.76
CA PRO A 121 20.17 0.04 -5.37
C PRO A 121 20.12 0.17 -6.89
N PRO A 122 20.89 -0.64 -7.65
CA PRO A 122 20.66 -0.78 -9.07
C PRO A 122 19.26 -1.40 -9.30
N PRO A 123 18.62 -1.14 -10.45
CA PRO A 123 17.36 -1.79 -10.82
C PRO A 123 17.50 -3.31 -10.80
N ILE A 124 16.55 -3.99 -10.16
CA ILE A 124 16.47 -5.46 -10.10
C ILE A 124 15.04 -5.91 -10.33
N SER A 125 14.85 -7.13 -10.82
CA SER A 125 13.51 -7.71 -11.07
C SER A 125 12.65 -6.78 -11.95
N ASP A 126 11.43 -6.45 -11.53
CA ASP A 126 10.50 -5.57 -12.25
C ASP A 126 11.12 -4.23 -12.66
N GLU A 127 12.03 -3.69 -11.86
CA GLU A 127 12.69 -2.39 -12.10
C GLU A 127 13.58 -2.43 -13.35
N THR A 128 14.19 -3.57 -13.64
CA THR A 128 14.99 -3.76 -14.86
C THR A 128 14.14 -3.64 -16.11
N HIS A 129 12.94 -4.19 -16.11
CA HIS A 129 11.99 -4.07 -17.22
C HIS A 129 11.53 -2.61 -17.39
N TYR A 130 11.26 -1.90 -16.29
CA TYR A 130 10.89 -0.47 -16.37
C TYR A 130 12.03 0.37 -16.96
N ASP A 131 13.28 0.10 -16.57
CA ASP A 131 14.47 0.79 -17.10
C ASP A 131 14.67 0.50 -18.61
N LEU A 132 14.59 -0.77 -19.03
CA LEU A 132 14.75 -1.16 -20.44
C LEU A 132 13.68 -0.53 -21.32
N LEU A 133 12.40 -0.60 -20.91
CA LEU A 133 11.28 0.01 -21.63
C LEU A 133 11.40 1.53 -21.69
N ALA A 134 11.86 2.16 -20.62
CA ALA A 134 12.10 3.60 -20.59
C ALA A 134 13.23 4.02 -21.54
N ARG A 135 14.33 3.27 -21.61
CA ARG A 135 15.43 3.50 -22.57
C ARG A 135 14.93 3.38 -24.00
N SER A 136 14.12 2.35 -24.29
CA SER A 136 13.53 2.16 -25.61
C SER A 136 12.65 3.33 -26.04
N LEU A 137 11.79 3.79 -25.14
CA LEU A 137 10.93 4.98 -25.38
C LEU A 137 11.74 6.26 -25.55
N ALA A 138 12.77 6.49 -24.71
CA ALA A 138 13.57 7.73 -24.73
C ALA A 138 14.33 7.93 -26.05
N VAL A 139 14.71 6.85 -26.73
CA VAL A 139 15.39 6.89 -28.05
C VAL A 139 14.42 6.76 -29.23
N GLY A 140 13.10 6.79 -29.00
CA GLY A 140 12.08 6.75 -30.04
C GLY A 140 11.84 5.37 -30.67
N ARG A 141 12.34 4.28 -30.10
CA ARG A 141 12.09 2.91 -30.59
C ARG A 141 10.68 2.39 -30.30
N GLY A 142 9.92 3.14 -29.49
CA GLY A 142 8.59 2.73 -29.05
C GLY A 142 8.59 1.87 -27.77
N TYR A 143 7.42 1.37 -27.40
CA TYR A 143 7.26 0.52 -26.22
C TYR A 143 7.52 -0.94 -26.61
N VAL A 144 8.79 -1.31 -26.63
CA VAL A 144 9.30 -2.60 -27.10
C VAL A 144 10.29 -3.18 -26.08
N GLU A 145 10.24 -4.48 -25.88
CA GLU A 145 11.18 -5.26 -25.09
C GLU A 145 11.82 -6.30 -26.01
N ASP A 146 13.14 -6.40 -26.03
CA ASP A 146 13.91 -7.25 -26.95
C ASP A 146 13.52 -7.10 -28.44
N GLY A 147 13.13 -5.88 -28.83
CA GLY A 147 12.71 -5.56 -30.20
C GLY A 147 11.26 -5.93 -30.52
N VAL A 148 10.52 -6.52 -29.57
CA VAL A 148 9.12 -6.92 -29.75
C VAL A 148 8.20 -5.91 -29.05
N PRO A 149 7.14 -5.40 -29.72
CA PRO A 149 6.14 -4.58 -29.07
C PRO A 149 5.48 -5.31 -27.90
N THR A 150 5.37 -4.64 -26.75
CA THR A 150 4.75 -5.20 -25.53
C THR A 150 3.71 -4.26 -24.93
N ALA A 151 2.85 -4.79 -24.08
CA ALA A 151 2.01 -4.10 -23.13
C ALA A 151 1.97 -4.87 -21.79
N TYR A 152 2.90 -5.80 -21.56
CA TYR A 152 2.94 -6.61 -20.36
C TYR A 152 3.07 -5.72 -19.12
N TRP A 153 4.01 -4.79 -19.12
CA TRP A 153 4.15 -3.79 -18.07
C TRP A 153 3.31 -2.53 -18.38
N PRO A 154 2.61 -1.95 -17.38
CA PRO A 154 1.88 -0.71 -17.56
C PRO A 154 2.80 0.43 -18.03
N VAL A 155 2.42 1.13 -19.11
CA VAL A 155 3.28 2.10 -19.81
C VAL A 155 3.62 3.35 -19.01
N GLY A 156 2.75 3.78 -18.09
CA GLY A 156 2.84 5.12 -17.46
C GLY A 156 4.11 5.33 -16.66
N TYR A 157 4.58 4.30 -15.95
CA TYR A 157 5.81 4.44 -15.16
C TYR A 157 7.07 4.41 -16.04
N PRO A 158 7.27 3.47 -16.98
CA PRO A 158 8.35 3.56 -17.96
C PRO A 158 8.32 4.84 -18.80
N ALA A 159 7.16 5.35 -19.18
CA ALA A 159 7.06 6.61 -19.91
C ALA A 159 7.48 7.83 -19.07
N LEU A 160 7.16 7.83 -17.77
CA LEU A 160 7.67 8.82 -16.83
C LEU A 160 9.20 8.80 -16.77
N ILE A 161 9.81 7.63 -16.60
CA ILE A 161 11.27 7.46 -16.59
C ILE A 161 11.86 7.92 -17.93
N ALA A 162 11.25 7.53 -19.05
CA ALA A 162 11.69 7.91 -20.40
C ALA A 162 11.73 9.42 -20.61
N ALA A 163 10.77 10.17 -20.06
CA ALA A 163 10.78 11.62 -20.12
C ALA A 163 12.01 12.23 -19.44
N PHE A 164 12.43 11.67 -18.29
CA PHE A 164 13.68 12.07 -17.63
C PHE A 164 14.91 11.65 -18.44
N TYR A 165 14.90 10.46 -19.00
CA TYR A 165 16.02 9.98 -19.83
C TYR A 165 16.19 10.80 -21.12
N ALA A 166 15.12 11.24 -21.73
CA ALA A 166 15.16 12.11 -22.89
C ALA A 166 15.72 13.52 -22.55
N ALA A 167 15.45 14.02 -21.32
CA ALA A 167 15.88 15.35 -20.89
C ALA A 167 17.29 15.36 -20.32
N PHE A 168 17.70 14.33 -19.56
CA PHE A 168 18.92 14.31 -18.76
C PHE A 168 19.88 13.16 -19.09
N GLY A 169 19.55 12.35 -20.11
CA GLY A 169 20.26 11.09 -20.38
C GLY A 169 19.77 9.95 -19.45
N PRO A 170 20.23 8.70 -19.70
CA PRO A 170 19.77 7.52 -18.95
C PRO A 170 20.37 7.43 -17.54
N HIS A 171 20.11 8.44 -16.73
CA HIS A 171 20.55 8.57 -15.35
C HIS A 171 19.38 8.38 -14.38
N TYR A 172 19.61 7.59 -13.33
CA TYR A 172 18.60 7.29 -12.31
C TYR A 172 18.27 8.46 -11.38
N LEU A 173 19.29 9.30 -11.10
CA LEU A 173 19.20 10.36 -10.09
C LEU A 173 18.03 11.34 -10.34
N PRO A 174 17.78 11.87 -11.55
CA PRO A 174 16.64 12.76 -11.78
C PRO A 174 15.29 12.12 -11.47
N VAL A 175 15.13 10.82 -11.78
CA VAL A 175 13.91 10.07 -11.47
C VAL A 175 13.73 9.90 -9.96
N ILE A 176 14.80 9.54 -9.24
CA ILE A 176 14.80 9.38 -7.78
C ILE A 176 14.50 10.72 -7.08
N ILE A 177 15.09 11.81 -7.55
CA ILE A 177 14.78 13.15 -7.04
C ILE A 177 13.29 13.46 -7.23
N PHE A 178 12.74 13.22 -8.42
CA PHE A 178 11.33 13.43 -8.69
C PHE A 178 10.44 12.57 -7.78
N GLN A 179 10.76 11.31 -7.58
CA GLN A 179 10.05 10.44 -6.65
C GLN A 179 10.17 10.94 -5.19
N GLY A 180 11.30 11.51 -4.83
CA GLY A 180 11.49 12.20 -3.55
C GLY A 180 10.48 13.34 -3.36
N PHE A 181 10.28 14.18 -4.41
CA PHE A 181 9.26 15.25 -4.42
C PHE A 181 7.84 14.69 -4.33
N LEU A 182 7.50 13.63 -5.07
CA LEU A 182 6.19 12.99 -4.96
C LEU A 182 5.93 12.43 -3.56
N GLY A 183 6.92 11.75 -2.96
CA GLY A 183 6.81 11.22 -1.61
C GLY A 183 6.70 12.32 -0.54
N ALA A 184 7.41 13.44 -0.71
CA ALA A 184 7.26 14.61 0.15
C ALA A 184 5.88 15.26 -0.02
N GLY A 185 5.39 15.35 -1.26
CA GLY A 185 4.02 15.77 -1.56
C GLY A 185 2.97 14.85 -0.93
N THR A 186 3.20 13.53 -0.92
CA THR A 186 2.32 12.56 -0.26
C THR A 186 2.25 12.83 1.25
N ALA A 187 3.36 13.09 1.92
CA ALA A 187 3.39 13.43 3.34
C ALA A 187 2.61 14.72 3.64
N ALA A 188 2.81 15.77 2.85
CA ALA A 188 2.10 17.03 2.97
C ALA A 188 0.58 16.89 2.71
N LEU A 189 0.22 16.12 1.68
CA LEU A 189 -1.18 15.81 1.37
C LEU A 189 -1.84 14.93 2.44
N THR A 190 -1.09 14.03 3.08
CA THR A 190 -1.58 13.24 4.21
C THR A 190 -1.97 14.12 5.38
N TRP A 191 -1.14 15.12 5.72
CA TRP A 191 -1.51 16.14 6.68
C TRP A 191 -2.82 16.84 6.28
N ARG A 192 -2.92 17.33 5.03
CA ARG A 192 -4.14 18.02 4.55
C ARG A 192 -5.36 17.12 4.53
N LEU A 193 -5.20 15.84 4.21
CA LEU A 193 -6.27 14.85 4.29
C LEU A 193 -6.68 14.63 5.76
N ALA A 194 -5.72 14.50 6.67
CA ALA A 194 -5.99 14.31 8.10
C ALA A 194 -6.72 15.50 8.71
N SER A 195 -6.48 16.75 8.26
CA SER A 195 -7.17 17.94 8.76
C SER A 195 -8.68 17.95 8.47
N LEU A 196 -9.15 17.10 7.53
CA LEU A 196 -10.59 16.90 7.32
C LEU A 196 -11.28 16.13 8.46
N PHE A 197 -10.50 15.42 9.28
CA PHE A 197 -10.99 14.55 10.35
C PHE A 197 -10.57 15.03 11.74
N TRP A 198 -9.40 15.61 11.85
CA TRP A 198 -8.75 15.95 13.12
C TRP A 198 -8.44 17.46 13.21
N GLY A 199 -8.06 17.91 14.42
CA GLY A 199 -7.42 19.21 14.60
C GLY A 199 -5.98 19.24 14.08
N GLU A 200 -5.36 20.43 14.06
CA GLU A 200 -4.06 20.64 13.42
C GLU A 200 -2.93 19.80 14.01
N GLY A 201 -2.85 19.61 15.32
CA GLY A 201 -1.79 18.80 15.95
C GLY A 201 -1.76 17.35 15.44
N PRO A 202 -2.85 16.58 15.61
CA PRO A 202 -2.95 15.24 15.04
C PRO A 202 -2.77 15.20 13.51
N ALA A 203 -3.32 16.19 12.79
CA ALA A 203 -3.18 16.22 11.34
C ALA A 203 -1.72 16.37 10.89
N ARG A 204 -0.95 17.27 11.53
CA ARG A 204 0.48 17.47 11.28
C ARG A 204 1.29 16.21 11.62
N ALA A 205 0.92 15.52 12.70
CA ALA A 205 1.53 14.24 13.06
C ALA A 205 1.32 13.18 11.99
N ALA A 206 0.14 13.09 11.35
CA ALA A 206 -0.08 12.18 10.23
C ALA A 206 0.91 12.43 9.08
N GLY A 207 1.14 13.70 8.73
CA GLY A 207 2.12 14.07 7.71
C GLY A 207 3.55 13.68 8.10
N LEU A 208 3.96 13.92 9.35
CA LEU A 208 5.28 13.57 9.87
C LEU A 208 5.49 12.05 9.96
N ILE A 209 4.45 11.26 10.32
CA ILE A 209 4.51 9.80 10.28
C ILE A 209 4.88 9.32 8.88
N VAL A 210 4.18 9.79 7.84
CA VAL A 210 4.47 9.43 6.45
C VAL A 210 5.81 9.98 5.98
N ALA A 211 6.24 11.15 6.48
CA ALA A 211 7.54 11.71 6.18
C ALA A 211 8.69 10.81 6.66
N ALA A 212 8.55 10.21 7.85
CA ALA A 212 9.62 9.50 8.54
C ALA A 212 9.55 7.96 8.45
N LEU A 213 8.46 7.38 7.93
CA LEU A 213 8.30 5.92 7.87
C LEU A 213 9.37 5.31 6.95
N PRO A 214 10.20 4.35 7.43
CA PRO A 214 11.36 3.89 6.69
C PRO A 214 11.03 3.27 5.32
N SER A 215 9.95 2.51 5.19
CA SER A 215 9.53 1.94 3.90
C SER A 215 9.18 3.02 2.88
N GLN A 216 8.56 4.12 3.31
CA GLN A 216 8.24 5.27 2.45
C GLN A 216 9.50 5.96 1.92
N LEU A 217 10.61 5.91 2.67
CA LEU A 217 11.91 6.42 2.24
C LEU A 217 12.56 5.44 1.24
N ALA A 218 12.56 4.16 1.57
CA ALA A 218 13.20 3.12 0.78
C ALA A 218 12.58 2.98 -0.63
N TYR A 219 11.25 2.96 -0.74
CA TYR A 219 10.57 2.89 -2.04
C TYR A 219 10.79 4.15 -2.89
N ALA A 220 10.98 5.34 -2.28
CA ALA A 220 11.27 6.55 -3.03
C ALA A 220 12.65 6.52 -3.72
N ALA A 221 13.58 5.69 -3.24
CA ALA A 221 14.91 5.48 -3.81
C ALA A 221 14.96 4.37 -4.86
N ARG A 222 13.83 3.72 -5.18
CA ARG A 222 13.74 2.58 -6.10
C ARG A 222 12.92 2.91 -7.35
N PHE A 223 13.15 2.20 -8.44
CA PHE A 223 12.32 2.32 -9.65
C PHE A 223 11.01 1.55 -9.49
N PHE A 224 10.11 2.10 -8.67
CA PHE A 224 8.85 1.43 -8.38
C PHE A 224 7.65 2.38 -8.56
N PRO A 225 6.59 1.96 -9.28
CA PRO A 225 5.40 2.80 -9.53
C PRO A 225 4.61 3.13 -8.26
N ALA A 226 4.89 2.43 -7.12
CA ALA A 226 4.17 2.60 -5.86
C ALA A 226 4.18 4.04 -5.35
N VAL A 227 5.27 4.81 -5.58
CA VAL A 227 5.38 6.22 -5.16
C VAL A 227 4.39 7.09 -5.93
N VAL A 228 4.33 6.91 -7.26
CA VAL A 228 3.35 7.60 -8.12
C VAL A 228 1.93 7.22 -7.74
N PHE A 229 1.70 5.91 -7.54
CA PHE A 229 0.41 5.39 -7.13
C PHE A 229 -0.04 5.97 -5.78
N GLY A 230 0.82 5.94 -4.76
CA GLY A 230 0.52 6.49 -3.43
C GLY A 230 0.17 7.97 -3.49
N PHE A 231 0.94 8.77 -4.24
CA PHE A 231 0.66 10.18 -4.43
C PHE A 231 -0.71 10.41 -5.09
N VAL A 232 -1.01 9.69 -6.19
CA VAL A 232 -2.29 9.80 -6.90
C VAL A 232 -3.45 9.38 -6.00
N ALA A 233 -3.33 8.28 -5.25
CA ALA A 233 -4.38 7.81 -4.36
C ALA A 233 -4.72 8.85 -3.27
N VAL A 234 -3.70 9.47 -2.66
CA VAL A 234 -3.90 10.46 -1.58
C VAL A 234 -4.46 11.76 -2.13
N ILE A 235 -3.90 12.31 -3.23
CA ILE A 235 -4.38 13.58 -3.80
C ILE A 235 -5.80 13.44 -4.34
N ALA A 236 -6.12 12.32 -5.02
CA ALA A 236 -7.45 12.07 -5.54
C ALA A 236 -8.48 11.97 -4.40
N SER A 237 -8.16 11.23 -3.33
CA SER A 237 -9.01 11.11 -2.15
C SER A 237 -9.20 12.47 -1.45
N TYR A 238 -8.13 13.26 -1.29
CA TYR A 238 -8.22 14.60 -0.71
C TYR A 238 -9.13 15.52 -1.56
N VAL A 239 -8.91 15.58 -2.87
CA VAL A 239 -9.67 16.46 -3.78
C VAL A 239 -11.15 16.08 -3.81
N ILE A 240 -11.49 14.78 -3.88
CA ILE A 240 -12.88 14.33 -3.93
C ILE A 240 -13.62 14.62 -2.62
N MET A 241 -12.93 14.50 -1.48
CA MET A 241 -13.51 14.79 -0.16
C MET A 241 -13.62 16.28 0.11
N LYS A 242 -12.62 17.07 -0.25
CA LYS A 242 -12.55 18.51 0.02
C LYS A 242 -13.53 19.30 -0.84
N SER A 243 -13.70 18.93 -2.11
CA SER A 243 -14.50 19.70 -3.07
C SER A 243 -15.83 19.03 -3.41
N ARG A 244 -16.90 19.82 -3.45
CA ARG A 244 -18.24 19.37 -3.90
C ARG A 244 -18.49 19.63 -5.40
N ARG A 245 -17.55 20.26 -6.10
CA ARG A 245 -17.71 20.65 -7.51
C ARG A 245 -17.49 19.45 -8.44
N THR A 246 -18.21 19.41 -9.55
CA THR A 246 -18.03 18.38 -10.60
C THR A 246 -16.66 18.51 -11.28
N THR A 247 -16.11 19.73 -11.38
CA THR A 247 -14.76 19.96 -11.90
C THR A 247 -13.68 19.22 -11.08
N ALA A 248 -13.86 19.09 -9.77
CA ALA A 248 -12.96 18.28 -8.93
C ALA A 248 -13.02 16.81 -9.31
N ALA A 249 -14.17 16.28 -9.70
CA ALA A 249 -14.29 14.91 -10.18
C ALA A 249 -13.57 14.74 -11.54
N ALA A 250 -13.61 15.71 -12.42
CA ALA A 250 -12.83 15.69 -13.67
C ALA A 250 -11.32 15.69 -13.40
N VAL A 251 -10.84 16.53 -12.46
CA VAL A 251 -9.43 16.52 -12.02
C VAL A 251 -9.04 15.16 -11.45
N VAL A 252 -9.88 14.57 -10.62
CA VAL A 252 -9.65 13.23 -10.06
C VAL A 252 -9.63 12.17 -11.16
N GLY A 253 -10.52 12.26 -12.16
CA GLY A 253 -10.50 11.39 -13.34
C GLY A 253 -9.19 11.50 -14.13
N LEU A 254 -8.69 12.73 -14.34
CA LEU A 254 -7.38 12.96 -14.96
C LEU A 254 -6.24 12.30 -14.17
N LEU A 255 -6.21 12.52 -12.86
CA LEU A 255 -5.18 11.94 -11.97
C LEU A 255 -5.23 10.40 -11.96
N THR A 256 -6.43 9.81 -11.80
CA THR A 256 -6.57 8.36 -11.76
C THR A 256 -6.39 7.69 -13.11
N GLY A 257 -6.76 8.35 -14.21
CA GLY A 257 -6.48 7.87 -15.57
C GLY A 257 -4.98 7.86 -15.87
N ALA A 258 -4.28 8.95 -15.56
CA ALA A 258 -2.81 9.02 -15.71
C ALA A 258 -2.11 8.01 -14.76
N GLY A 259 -2.57 7.92 -13.52
CA GLY A 259 -2.06 6.93 -12.56
C GLY A 259 -2.36 5.49 -12.97
N ALA A 260 -3.49 5.23 -13.62
CA ALA A 260 -3.86 3.90 -14.10
C ALA A 260 -2.91 3.37 -15.18
N LEU A 261 -2.32 4.25 -15.97
CA LEU A 261 -1.28 3.87 -16.92
C LEU A 261 -0.02 3.34 -16.23
N ALA A 262 0.22 3.68 -14.94
CA ALA A 262 1.32 3.16 -14.13
C ALA A 262 0.87 2.05 -13.16
N ALA A 263 -0.38 2.08 -12.69
CA ALA A 263 -0.97 1.12 -11.77
C ALA A 263 -2.45 0.89 -12.15
N PRO A 264 -2.78 -0.16 -12.92
CA PRO A 264 -4.12 -0.41 -13.48
C PRO A 264 -5.24 -0.43 -12.46
N ILE A 265 -4.94 -0.76 -11.20
CA ILE A 265 -5.87 -0.74 -10.06
C ILE A 265 -6.52 0.64 -9.83
N LEU A 266 -5.92 1.73 -10.32
CA LEU A 266 -6.49 3.07 -10.21
C LEU A 266 -7.63 3.33 -11.20
N LEU A 267 -7.78 2.52 -12.26
CA LEU A 267 -8.78 2.74 -13.28
C LEU A 267 -10.23 2.59 -12.74
N PRO A 268 -10.57 1.58 -11.92
CA PRO A 268 -11.91 1.48 -11.34
C PRO A 268 -12.09 2.31 -10.05
N MET A 269 -11.12 3.07 -9.60
CA MET A 269 -11.19 3.90 -8.37
C MET A 269 -12.32 4.95 -8.36
N PRO A 270 -12.88 5.46 -9.49
CA PRO A 270 -14.10 6.26 -9.46
C PRO A 270 -15.29 5.60 -8.74
N GLY A 271 -15.37 4.25 -8.72
CA GLY A 271 -16.33 3.51 -7.90
C GLY A 271 -16.13 3.71 -6.39
N ALA A 272 -14.89 3.72 -5.92
CA ALA A 272 -14.58 4.05 -4.53
C ALA A 272 -14.93 5.51 -4.19
N PHE A 273 -14.75 6.45 -5.12
CA PHE A 273 -15.14 7.84 -4.93
C PHE A 273 -16.64 8.05 -4.81
N PHE A 274 -17.44 7.23 -5.51
CA PHE A 274 -18.89 7.20 -5.32
C PHE A 274 -19.24 6.88 -3.85
N VAL A 275 -18.61 5.85 -3.28
CA VAL A 275 -18.82 5.47 -1.87
C VAL A 275 -18.35 6.56 -0.92
N ILE A 276 -17.18 7.17 -1.15
CA ILE A 276 -16.68 8.31 -0.36
C ILE A 276 -17.69 9.46 -0.37
N ASP A 277 -18.25 9.78 -1.53
CA ASP A 277 -19.23 10.85 -1.67
C ASP A 277 -20.53 10.57 -0.89
N LEU A 278 -20.99 9.31 -0.90
CA LEU A 278 -22.16 8.88 -0.13
C LEU A 278 -21.90 9.01 1.39
N LEU A 279 -20.77 8.50 1.88
CA LEU A 279 -20.36 8.60 3.28
C LEU A 279 -20.14 10.04 3.73
N ALA A 280 -19.72 10.92 2.82
CA ALA A 280 -19.62 12.37 3.07
C ALA A 280 -20.98 13.09 3.01
N GLY A 281 -22.12 12.36 2.98
CA GLY A 281 -23.48 12.90 3.02
C GLY A 281 -23.95 13.54 1.71
N ARG A 282 -23.34 13.18 0.58
CA ARG A 282 -23.83 13.67 -0.73
C ARG A 282 -25.03 12.88 -1.22
N ARG A 283 -25.96 13.54 -1.92
CA ARG A 283 -27.09 12.87 -2.57
C ARG A 283 -26.57 11.89 -3.62
N TRP A 284 -27.07 10.65 -3.65
CA TRP A 284 -26.61 9.58 -4.50
C TRP A 284 -26.51 9.93 -5.99
N ARG A 285 -27.47 10.70 -6.53
CA ARG A 285 -27.44 11.16 -7.94
C ARG A 285 -26.23 12.05 -8.23
N ARG A 286 -25.86 12.96 -7.31
CA ARG A 286 -24.66 13.79 -7.45
C ARG A 286 -23.38 12.99 -7.30
N ALA A 287 -23.34 12.05 -6.34
CA ALA A 287 -22.23 11.15 -6.15
C ALA A 287 -21.99 10.30 -7.41
N LEU A 288 -23.07 9.72 -7.98
CA LEU A 288 -23.00 8.93 -9.21
C LEU A 288 -22.52 9.79 -10.41
N MET A 289 -23.09 10.98 -10.60
CA MET A 289 -22.66 11.90 -11.67
C MET A 289 -21.15 12.21 -11.56
N ARG A 290 -20.65 12.50 -10.36
CA ARG A 290 -19.23 12.77 -10.13
C ARG A 290 -18.35 11.56 -10.43
N ALA A 291 -18.78 10.38 -10.00
CA ALA A 291 -18.06 9.13 -10.31
C ALA A 291 -18.04 8.86 -11.82
N LEU A 292 -19.16 9.07 -12.53
CA LEU A 292 -19.24 8.90 -13.98
C LEU A 292 -18.36 9.93 -14.72
N VAL A 293 -18.33 11.19 -14.27
CA VAL A 293 -17.42 12.20 -14.84
C VAL A 293 -15.96 11.79 -14.62
N ALA A 294 -15.60 11.36 -13.41
CA ALA A 294 -14.24 10.87 -13.13
C ALA A 294 -13.89 9.65 -14.00
N ALA A 295 -14.80 8.68 -14.13
CA ALA A 295 -14.60 7.50 -14.95
C ALA A 295 -14.45 7.84 -16.45
N ALA A 296 -15.29 8.72 -16.97
CA ALA A 296 -15.23 9.16 -18.38
C ALA A 296 -13.89 9.88 -18.69
N VAL A 297 -13.47 10.78 -17.80
CA VAL A 297 -12.18 11.48 -17.98
C VAL A 297 -11.02 10.48 -17.85
N ALA A 298 -11.05 9.58 -16.90
CA ALA A 298 -10.01 8.55 -16.75
C ALA A 298 -9.94 7.65 -18.02
N ALA A 299 -11.08 7.22 -18.54
CA ALA A 299 -11.15 6.46 -19.78
C ALA A 299 -10.57 7.22 -20.98
N THR A 300 -10.87 8.53 -21.08
CA THR A 300 -10.31 9.39 -22.14
C THR A 300 -8.79 9.48 -22.06
N VAL A 301 -8.22 9.55 -20.85
CA VAL A 301 -6.75 9.58 -20.63
C VAL A 301 -6.11 8.26 -21.06
N VAL A 302 -6.75 7.12 -20.76
CA VAL A 302 -6.26 5.78 -21.09
C VAL A 302 -6.47 5.42 -22.56
N ALA A 303 -7.48 6.02 -23.22
CA ALA A 303 -7.90 5.67 -24.58
C ALA A 303 -6.78 5.69 -25.66
N PRO A 304 -5.86 6.66 -25.70
CA PRO A 304 -4.76 6.64 -26.68
C PRO A 304 -3.87 5.40 -26.55
N TRP A 305 -3.58 4.98 -25.31
CA TRP A 305 -2.80 3.77 -25.07
C TRP A 305 -3.58 2.51 -25.42
N ALA A 306 -4.85 2.41 -25.05
CA ALA A 306 -5.72 1.31 -25.43
C ALA A 306 -5.87 1.19 -26.95
N LEU A 307 -5.93 2.32 -27.68
CA LEU A 307 -5.97 2.35 -29.14
C LEU A 307 -4.66 1.86 -29.76
N ARG A 308 -3.50 2.26 -29.19
CA ARG A 308 -2.19 1.70 -29.59
C ARG A 308 -2.18 0.19 -29.42
N ASN A 309 -2.60 -0.30 -28.26
CA ASN A 309 -2.61 -1.72 -27.98
C ASN A 309 -3.53 -2.49 -28.93
N PHE A 310 -4.72 -1.95 -29.21
CA PHE A 310 -5.64 -2.55 -30.18
C PHE A 310 -5.01 -2.67 -31.58
N ARG A 311 -4.28 -1.64 -32.03
CA ARG A 311 -3.60 -1.66 -33.33
C ARG A 311 -2.42 -2.62 -33.40
N VAL A 312 -1.75 -2.87 -32.27
CA VAL A 312 -0.54 -3.71 -32.20
C VAL A 312 -0.89 -5.18 -32.01
N PHE A 313 -1.91 -5.47 -31.18
CA PHE A 313 -2.22 -6.83 -30.74
C PHE A 313 -3.54 -7.38 -31.34
N ASP A 314 -4.27 -6.59 -32.13
CA ASP A 314 -5.62 -6.92 -32.58
C ASP A 314 -6.55 -7.39 -31.42
N ALA A 315 -6.36 -6.79 -30.25
CA ALA A 315 -7.04 -7.14 -29.01
C ALA A 315 -7.30 -5.91 -28.14
N PHE A 316 -8.44 -5.90 -27.43
CA PHE A 316 -8.74 -4.82 -26.50
C PHE A 316 -7.95 -5.01 -25.19
N VAL A 317 -6.87 -4.25 -25.06
CA VAL A 317 -5.98 -4.21 -23.89
C VAL A 317 -5.95 -2.77 -23.36
N PRO A 318 -6.75 -2.44 -22.34
CA PRO A 318 -6.85 -1.05 -21.88
C PRO A 318 -5.54 -0.52 -21.30
N VAL A 319 -4.81 -1.29 -20.50
CA VAL A 319 -3.55 -0.85 -19.91
C VAL A 319 -2.42 -1.85 -20.11
N SER A 320 -2.57 -3.09 -19.63
CA SER A 320 -1.52 -4.12 -19.68
C SER A 320 -2.09 -5.51 -19.92
N THR A 321 -1.25 -6.44 -20.38
CA THR A 321 -1.58 -7.84 -20.69
C THR A 321 -1.22 -8.80 -19.56
N ASN A 322 -0.97 -8.29 -18.34
CA ASN A 322 -0.58 -9.12 -17.20
C ASN A 322 -1.72 -9.42 -16.21
N GLY A 323 -2.91 -8.82 -16.41
CA GLY A 323 -4.01 -8.93 -15.44
C GLY A 323 -4.51 -10.34 -15.21
N GLY A 324 -4.65 -11.13 -16.29
CA GLY A 324 -5.07 -12.52 -16.22
C GLY A 324 -4.00 -13.43 -15.62
N VAL A 325 -2.72 -13.17 -15.94
CA VAL A 325 -1.58 -13.87 -15.36
C VAL A 325 -1.53 -13.66 -13.86
N ILE A 326 -1.63 -12.40 -13.41
CA ILE A 326 -1.61 -12.03 -11.98
C ILE A 326 -2.83 -12.61 -11.25
N LEU A 327 -4.01 -12.64 -11.88
CA LEU A 327 -5.20 -13.26 -11.32
C LEU A 327 -4.98 -14.78 -11.13
N TRP A 328 -4.37 -15.44 -12.13
CA TRP A 328 -4.06 -16.86 -12.05
C TRP A 328 -3.04 -17.18 -10.95
N MET A 329 -1.99 -16.37 -10.79
CA MET A 329 -1.01 -16.53 -9.70
C MET A 329 -1.68 -16.59 -8.33
N GLY A 330 -2.69 -15.75 -8.11
CA GLY A 330 -3.42 -15.71 -6.84
C GLY A 330 -4.66 -16.62 -6.78
N SER A 331 -4.97 -17.37 -7.85
CA SER A 331 -6.23 -18.12 -7.96
C SER A 331 -6.03 -19.39 -8.80
N ASN A 332 -5.22 -20.33 -8.28
CA ASN A 332 -4.94 -21.64 -8.87
C ASN A 332 -4.82 -22.69 -7.74
N PRO A 333 -4.79 -23.99 -8.05
CA PRO A 333 -4.69 -25.06 -7.03
C PRO A 333 -3.44 -25.00 -6.14
N GLY A 334 -2.34 -24.42 -6.61
CA GLY A 334 -1.08 -24.27 -5.89
C GLY A 334 -0.91 -22.89 -5.26
N ALA A 335 -1.92 -22.00 -5.32
CA ALA A 335 -1.81 -20.66 -4.76
C ALA A 335 -1.73 -20.67 -3.22
N ASP A 336 -0.76 -19.94 -2.68
CA ASP A 336 -0.49 -19.77 -1.26
C ASP A 336 -0.87 -18.38 -0.72
N GLY A 337 -1.45 -17.54 -1.58
CA GLY A 337 -1.83 -16.16 -1.27
C GLY A 337 -0.77 -15.13 -1.59
N SER A 338 0.45 -15.55 -1.95
CA SER A 338 1.56 -14.70 -2.36
C SER A 338 1.77 -14.71 -3.88
N TYR A 339 2.92 -14.21 -4.33
CA TYR A 339 3.39 -14.36 -5.70
C TYR A 339 3.82 -15.81 -5.94
N ASN A 340 3.04 -16.54 -6.72
CA ASN A 340 3.33 -17.92 -7.08
C ASN A 340 3.24 -18.09 -8.59
N PHE A 341 4.40 -18.02 -9.27
CA PHE A 341 4.52 -18.26 -10.71
C PHE A 341 5.50 -19.42 -10.92
N PRO A 342 5.01 -20.65 -11.12
CA PRO A 342 5.86 -21.80 -11.37
C PRO A 342 6.72 -21.59 -12.63
N LEU A 343 8.02 -21.74 -12.50
CA LEU A 343 8.97 -21.65 -13.62
C LEU A 343 9.20 -23.01 -14.32
N SER A 344 8.48 -24.05 -13.88
CA SER A 344 8.57 -25.40 -14.47
C SER A 344 7.81 -25.50 -15.78
N GLU A 345 8.14 -26.52 -16.58
CA GLU A 345 7.43 -26.87 -17.83
C GLU A 345 5.96 -27.23 -17.57
N GLU A 346 5.59 -27.55 -16.33
CA GLU A 346 4.22 -27.83 -15.90
C GLU A 346 3.35 -26.57 -15.79
N ASN A 347 3.93 -25.37 -15.93
CA ASN A 347 3.14 -24.14 -15.91
C ASN A 347 2.17 -24.09 -17.08
N PRO A 348 0.85 -24.11 -16.85
CA PRO A 348 -0.15 -24.18 -17.90
C PRO A 348 -0.17 -22.93 -18.81
N LEU A 349 0.57 -21.88 -18.47
CA LEU A 349 0.68 -20.66 -19.28
C LEU A 349 1.83 -20.70 -20.30
N TRP A 350 2.72 -21.70 -20.25
CA TRP A 350 3.83 -21.82 -21.20
C TRP A 350 3.40 -22.08 -22.66
N PRO A 351 2.30 -22.80 -22.94
CA PRO A 351 1.85 -23.00 -24.33
C PRO A 351 1.32 -21.74 -25.03
N ALA A 352 1.15 -20.62 -24.30
CA ALA A 352 0.68 -19.38 -24.89
C ALA A 352 1.65 -18.86 -25.96
N THR A 353 1.10 -18.48 -27.12
CA THR A 353 1.87 -18.03 -28.29
C THR A 353 2.41 -16.61 -28.15
N ASP A 354 1.69 -15.77 -27.39
CA ASP A 354 2.04 -14.38 -27.13
C ASP A 354 1.54 -13.90 -25.76
N GLU A 355 1.81 -12.64 -25.40
CA GLU A 355 1.42 -12.06 -24.11
C GLU A 355 -0.09 -11.91 -23.94
N VAL A 356 -0.84 -11.66 -25.01
CA VAL A 356 -2.31 -11.52 -24.98
C VAL A 356 -2.97 -12.88 -24.78
N ASP A 357 -2.45 -13.89 -25.46
CA ASP A 357 -2.92 -15.28 -25.31
C ASP A 357 -2.64 -15.75 -23.87
N ARG A 358 -1.44 -15.47 -23.35
CA ARG A 358 -1.07 -15.77 -21.97
C ARG A 358 -1.99 -15.11 -20.96
N ASP A 359 -2.35 -13.83 -21.15
CA ASP A 359 -3.32 -13.11 -20.28
C ASP A 359 -4.72 -13.76 -20.35
N ARG A 360 -5.17 -14.10 -21.55
CA ARG A 360 -6.47 -14.79 -21.74
C ARG A 360 -6.50 -16.16 -21.07
N MET A 361 -5.46 -16.96 -21.28
CA MET A 361 -5.33 -18.28 -20.63
C MET A 361 -5.32 -18.15 -19.11
N GLY A 362 -4.49 -17.27 -18.55
CA GLY A 362 -4.41 -17.03 -17.13
C GLY A 362 -5.76 -16.63 -16.55
N ARG A 363 -6.46 -15.71 -17.20
CA ARG A 363 -7.81 -15.28 -16.81
C ARG A 363 -8.82 -16.43 -16.85
N ALA A 364 -8.81 -17.22 -17.93
CA ALA A 364 -9.72 -18.35 -18.08
C ALA A 364 -9.50 -19.41 -17.00
N LEU A 365 -8.24 -19.78 -16.73
CA LEU A 365 -7.89 -20.75 -15.70
C LEU A 365 -8.23 -20.27 -14.31
N ALA A 366 -7.94 -19.00 -13.98
CA ALA A 366 -8.29 -18.40 -12.70
C ALA A 366 -9.80 -18.38 -12.47
N LEU A 367 -10.59 -17.91 -13.46
CA LEU A 367 -12.05 -17.88 -13.35
C LEU A 367 -12.65 -19.30 -13.26
N LYS A 368 -12.04 -20.27 -13.96
CA LYS A 368 -12.42 -21.68 -13.81
C LYS A 368 -12.20 -22.15 -12.38
N PHE A 369 -11.02 -21.91 -11.78
CA PHE A 369 -10.71 -22.28 -10.41
C PHE A 369 -11.67 -21.62 -9.41
N ILE A 370 -11.92 -20.32 -9.55
CA ILE A 370 -12.86 -19.57 -8.68
C ILE A 370 -14.26 -20.14 -8.73
N ARG A 371 -14.75 -20.49 -9.94
CA ARG A 371 -16.08 -21.05 -10.13
C ARG A 371 -16.19 -22.46 -9.60
N ASP A 372 -15.20 -23.31 -9.88
CA ASP A 372 -15.22 -24.72 -9.57
C ASP A 372 -14.86 -25.00 -8.08
N HIS A 373 -14.09 -24.09 -7.46
CA HIS A 373 -13.59 -24.19 -6.09
C HIS A 373 -13.80 -22.90 -5.26
N PRO A 374 -15.05 -22.36 -5.14
CA PRO A 374 -15.28 -21.08 -4.48
C PRO A 374 -14.86 -21.07 -3.01
N GLY A 375 -15.00 -22.19 -2.31
CA GLY A 375 -14.57 -22.33 -0.92
C GLY A 375 -13.05 -22.25 -0.76
N ALA A 376 -12.26 -22.83 -1.67
CA ALA A 376 -10.80 -22.73 -1.68
C ALA A 376 -10.36 -21.28 -1.98
N PHE A 377 -10.99 -20.64 -2.97
CA PHE A 377 -10.71 -19.25 -3.30
C PHE A 377 -10.95 -18.29 -2.12
N ILE A 378 -12.06 -18.46 -1.38
CA ILE A 378 -12.34 -17.63 -0.20
C ILE A 378 -11.34 -17.90 0.92
N LYS A 379 -10.91 -19.16 1.13
CA LYS A 379 -9.86 -19.47 2.11
C LYS A 379 -8.55 -18.78 1.81
N LEU A 380 -8.20 -18.54 0.53
CA LEU A 380 -7.00 -17.79 0.14
C LEU A 380 -7.02 -16.32 0.58
N PHE A 381 -8.18 -15.75 0.94
CA PHE A 381 -8.23 -14.37 1.44
C PHE A 381 -7.46 -14.17 2.73
N VAL A 382 -7.36 -15.21 3.58
CA VAL A 382 -6.60 -15.13 4.84
C VAL A 382 -5.10 -14.99 4.58
N PRO A 383 -4.43 -15.89 3.84
CA PRO A 383 -3.02 -15.73 3.56
C PRO A 383 -2.74 -14.50 2.68
N LYS A 384 -3.61 -14.14 1.72
CA LYS A 384 -3.48 -12.91 0.93
C LYS A 384 -3.50 -11.67 1.83
N PHE A 385 -4.40 -11.61 2.81
CA PHE A 385 -4.46 -10.52 3.78
C PHE A 385 -3.22 -10.50 4.67
N ALA A 386 -2.77 -11.65 5.14
CA ALA A 386 -1.55 -11.77 5.94
C ALA A 386 -0.33 -11.27 5.15
N ASN A 387 -0.13 -11.76 3.92
CA ASN A 387 0.97 -11.34 3.05
C ASN A 387 0.91 -9.84 2.72
N LEU A 388 -0.30 -9.27 2.63
CA LEU A 388 -0.47 -7.84 2.38
C LEU A 388 -0.07 -6.97 3.58
N TYR A 389 -0.30 -7.44 4.83
CA TYR A 389 -0.23 -6.57 6.00
C TYR A 389 0.70 -7.05 7.12
N ALA A 390 1.22 -8.28 7.08
CA ALA A 390 2.04 -8.79 8.19
C ALA A 390 3.42 -8.12 8.28
N SER A 391 3.94 -7.63 7.16
CA SER A 391 5.28 -7.04 7.12
C SER A 391 5.34 -5.75 6.29
N ASP A 392 6.39 -4.95 6.49
CA ASP A 392 6.70 -3.73 5.73
C ASP A 392 8.22 -3.65 5.46
N ILE A 393 8.78 -4.77 4.92
CA ILE A 393 10.22 -4.93 4.80
C ILE A 393 10.73 -5.21 3.38
N SER A 394 9.86 -5.49 2.42
CA SER A 394 10.26 -5.85 1.05
C SER A 394 11.16 -4.81 0.40
N ALA A 395 10.95 -3.51 0.67
CA ALA A 395 11.82 -2.45 0.16
C ALA A 395 13.29 -2.66 0.54
N PHE A 396 13.57 -3.35 1.66
CA PHE A 396 14.90 -3.60 2.17
C PHE A 396 15.45 -4.98 1.76
N GLN A 397 14.59 -5.92 1.38
CA GLN A 397 15.00 -7.27 0.96
C GLN A 397 15.57 -7.28 -0.45
N TYR A 398 14.97 -6.55 -1.37
CA TYR A 398 15.37 -6.52 -2.79
C TYR A 398 16.77 -5.96 -3.07
N GLY A 399 17.41 -5.27 -2.12
CA GLY A 399 18.79 -4.79 -2.26
C GLY A 399 19.88 -5.80 -1.84
N ALA A 400 19.51 -7.00 -1.37
CA ALA A 400 20.42 -7.96 -0.74
C ALA A 400 21.46 -8.56 -1.67
N ALA A 401 21.07 -8.85 -2.88
CA ALA A 401 21.90 -9.62 -3.81
C ALA A 401 23.09 -8.85 -4.40
N VAL A 402 23.09 -7.51 -4.27
CA VAL A 402 24.02 -6.64 -5.02
C VAL A 402 25.26 -6.21 -4.22
N TYR A 403 25.17 -6.16 -2.91
CA TYR A 403 26.22 -5.51 -2.09
C TYR A 403 27.11 -6.48 -1.31
N GLY A 404 27.45 -7.61 -1.70
CA GLY A 404 28.45 -8.57 -1.20
C GLY A 404 29.29 -8.29 0.07
N VAL A 405 28.87 -7.37 0.98
CA VAL A 405 29.62 -6.93 2.16
C VAL A 405 28.77 -7.06 3.41
N ASP A 406 29.29 -7.70 4.44
CA ASP A 406 28.63 -7.98 5.74
C ASP A 406 28.05 -6.75 6.45
N VAL A 407 28.67 -5.58 6.31
CA VAL A 407 28.20 -4.32 6.91
C VAL A 407 26.87 -3.86 6.29
N ALA A 408 26.74 -3.99 4.97
CA ALA A 408 25.50 -3.65 4.27
C ALA A 408 24.33 -4.58 4.68
N VAL A 409 24.62 -5.84 4.96
CA VAL A 409 23.63 -6.82 5.45
C VAL A 409 23.11 -6.43 6.83
N THR A 410 23.99 -6.05 7.75
CA THR A 410 23.62 -5.67 9.13
C THR A 410 22.82 -4.37 9.14
N ALA A 411 23.26 -3.34 8.40
CA ALA A 411 22.54 -2.07 8.30
C ALA A 411 21.15 -2.27 7.71
N ARG A 412 21.01 -3.11 6.70
CA ARG A 412 19.74 -3.43 6.07
C ARG A 412 18.81 -4.22 7.00
N ARG A 413 19.32 -5.24 7.71
CA ARG A 413 18.52 -5.96 8.73
C ARG A 413 18.03 -5.02 9.82
N PHE A 414 18.87 -4.07 10.25
CA PHE A 414 18.47 -3.04 11.20
C PHE A 414 17.37 -2.15 10.64
N SER A 415 17.52 -1.66 9.40
CA SER A 415 16.52 -0.80 8.73
C SER A 415 15.19 -1.52 8.53
N ALA A 416 15.21 -2.81 8.15
CA ALA A 416 14.02 -3.64 8.03
C ALA A 416 13.31 -3.82 9.38
N ARG A 417 14.06 -4.09 10.47
CA ARG A 417 13.49 -4.20 11.82
C ARG A 417 12.89 -2.87 12.29
N LEU A 418 13.57 -1.77 12.00
CA LEU A 418 13.09 -0.43 12.32
C LEU A 418 11.78 -0.14 11.56
N ALA A 419 11.73 -0.45 10.27
CA ALA A 419 10.53 -0.29 9.45
C ALA A 419 9.37 -1.10 10.03
N GLN A 420 9.60 -2.38 10.35
CA GLN A 420 8.60 -3.25 10.94
C GLN A 420 8.10 -2.72 12.30
N ALA A 421 8.98 -2.17 13.13
CA ALA A 421 8.59 -1.56 14.40
C ALA A 421 7.68 -0.34 14.18
N PHE A 422 8.07 0.59 13.31
CA PHE A 422 7.25 1.76 12.95
C PHE A 422 5.88 1.35 12.40
N TYR A 423 5.87 0.34 11.53
CA TYR A 423 4.64 -0.19 10.93
C TYR A 423 3.72 -0.83 11.97
N ALA A 424 4.25 -1.62 12.89
CA ALA A 424 3.49 -2.20 13.99
C ALA A 424 2.88 -1.11 14.90
N LEU A 425 3.64 -0.04 15.17
CA LEU A 425 3.17 1.12 15.93
C LEU A 425 2.02 1.84 15.23
N LEU A 426 2.15 2.01 13.92
CA LEU A 426 1.12 2.63 13.08
C LEU A 426 -0.18 1.82 13.16
N TRP A 427 -0.10 0.48 13.03
CA TRP A 427 -1.26 -0.41 13.15
C TRP A 427 -1.88 -0.36 14.55
N LEU A 428 -1.07 -0.39 15.59
CA LEU A 428 -1.58 -0.28 16.96
C LEU A 428 -2.33 1.04 17.18
N ALA A 429 -1.75 2.16 16.75
CA ALA A 429 -2.39 3.46 16.83
C ALA A 429 -3.70 3.50 16.01
N PHE A 430 -3.67 2.96 14.79
CA PHE A 430 -4.85 2.84 13.93
C PHE A 430 -5.99 2.08 14.61
N LEU A 431 -5.71 0.87 15.12
CA LEU A 431 -6.71 0.03 15.80
C LEU A 431 -7.24 0.70 17.06
N MET A 432 -6.36 1.32 17.88
CA MET A 432 -6.78 2.07 19.08
C MET A 432 -7.75 3.20 18.72
N VAL A 433 -7.51 3.93 17.63
CA VAL A 433 -8.40 5.01 17.21
C VAL A 433 -9.75 4.48 16.77
N LEU A 434 -9.78 3.38 16.00
CA LEU A 434 -11.04 2.77 15.57
C LEU A 434 -11.89 2.34 16.76
N VAL A 435 -11.27 1.70 17.76
CA VAL A 435 -11.98 1.27 18.98
C VAL A 435 -12.50 2.47 19.77
N LYS A 436 -11.64 3.48 20.04
CA LYS A 436 -12.00 4.66 20.82
C LYS A 436 -13.03 5.53 20.12
N ASN A 437 -12.94 5.68 18.81
CA ASN A 437 -13.79 6.56 18.02
C ASN A 437 -14.83 5.80 17.21
N ARG A 438 -15.28 4.64 17.69
CA ARG A 438 -16.25 3.78 16.99
C ARG A 438 -17.51 4.51 16.52
N GLN A 439 -17.98 5.49 17.30
CA GLN A 439 -19.14 6.32 16.93
C GLN A 439 -18.87 7.24 15.74
N ARG A 440 -17.61 7.64 15.51
CA ARG A 440 -17.19 8.46 14.38
C ARG A 440 -16.93 7.65 13.09
N ILE A 441 -16.98 6.33 13.15
CA ILE A 441 -16.68 5.52 11.95
C ILE A 441 -17.68 5.86 10.84
N PHE A 442 -18.96 5.89 11.12
CA PHE A 442 -20.00 6.18 10.14
C PHE A 442 -20.72 7.51 10.36
N SER A 443 -20.42 8.23 11.45
CA SER A 443 -21.10 9.47 11.81
C SER A 443 -20.15 10.66 11.72
N ALA A 444 -20.64 11.77 11.16
CA ALA A 444 -19.96 13.06 11.23
C ALA A 444 -20.10 13.60 12.67
N VAL A 445 -19.01 14.05 13.27
CA VAL A 445 -18.96 14.64 14.61
C VAL A 445 -18.24 15.97 14.51
N GLU A 446 -18.77 17.00 15.16
CA GLU A 446 -18.19 18.36 15.20
C GLU A 446 -17.88 18.93 13.80
N GLY A 447 -18.75 18.66 12.81
CA GLY A 447 -18.55 19.11 11.42
C GLY A 447 -17.43 18.42 10.65
N LYS A 448 -16.76 17.41 11.22
CA LYS A 448 -15.74 16.59 10.56
C LYS A 448 -16.37 15.40 9.87
N SER A 449 -15.77 14.99 8.74
CA SER A 449 -16.22 13.83 7.98
C SER A 449 -16.14 12.54 8.82
N PRO A 450 -17.02 11.53 8.57
CA PRO A 450 -16.91 10.24 9.23
C PRO A 450 -15.63 9.51 8.82
N LEU A 451 -15.02 8.76 9.74
CA LEU A 451 -13.77 8.03 9.47
C LEU A 451 -13.91 6.99 8.35
N ALA A 452 -15.10 6.43 8.15
CA ALA A 452 -15.36 5.51 7.05
C ALA A 452 -15.00 6.10 5.68
N ALA A 453 -15.13 7.42 5.50
CA ALA A 453 -14.81 8.05 4.23
C ALA A 453 -13.32 7.93 3.85
N VAL A 454 -12.40 8.02 4.82
CA VAL A 454 -10.96 7.84 4.56
C VAL A 454 -10.57 6.37 4.44
N LEU A 455 -11.36 5.48 5.02
CA LEU A 455 -11.13 4.03 4.99
C LEU A 455 -11.55 3.38 3.65
N VAL A 456 -12.38 4.04 2.84
CA VAL A 456 -12.84 3.49 1.55
C VAL A 456 -11.68 3.18 0.61
N THR A 457 -10.69 4.08 0.51
CA THR A 457 -9.55 3.87 -0.40
C THR A 457 -8.71 2.65 0.00
N PRO A 458 -8.22 2.51 1.25
CA PRO A 458 -7.49 1.30 1.64
C PRO A 458 -8.37 0.04 1.60
N ALA A 459 -9.66 0.13 1.91
CA ALA A 459 -10.59 -1.01 1.81
C ALA A 459 -10.76 -1.47 0.35
N TYR A 460 -10.90 -0.53 -0.59
CA TYR A 460 -10.95 -0.82 -2.01
C TYR A 460 -9.67 -1.52 -2.50
N LEU A 461 -8.49 -0.99 -2.13
CA LEU A 461 -7.21 -1.58 -2.51
C LEU A 461 -7.02 -2.97 -1.89
N THR A 462 -7.42 -3.14 -0.62
CA THR A 462 -7.40 -4.44 0.05
C THR A 462 -8.28 -5.45 -0.68
N ALA A 463 -9.54 -5.09 -0.96
CA ALA A 463 -10.47 -5.96 -1.68
C ALA A 463 -9.92 -6.39 -3.04
N PHE A 464 -9.26 -5.47 -3.76
CA PHE A 464 -8.61 -5.80 -5.02
C PHE A 464 -7.50 -6.84 -4.82
N TYR A 465 -6.58 -6.63 -3.88
CA TYR A 465 -5.48 -7.56 -3.64
C TYR A 465 -5.92 -8.90 -3.05
N LEU A 466 -7.06 -8.97 -2.37
CA LEU A 466 -7.65 -10.25 -1.94
C LEU A 466 -8.15 -11.08 -3.12
N VAL A 467 -8.59 -10.43 -4.20
CA VAL A 467 -8.96 -11.13 -5.44
C VAL A 467 -7.70 -11.64 -6.17
N PHE A 468 -6.66 -10.81 -6.27
CA PHE A 468 -5.42 -11.15 -6.96
C PHE A 468 -4.45 -11.92 -6.03
N HIS A 469 -3.43 -11.31 -5.49
CA HIS A 469 -2.53 -11.88 -4.47
C HIS A 469 -2.00 -10.78 -3.55
N GLY A 470 -1.58 -11.17 -2.34
CA GLY A 470 -1.04 -10.26 -1.33
C GLY A 470 0.49 -10.22 -1.36
N LEU A 471 1.06 -9.01 -1.36
CA LEU A 471 2.47 -8.76 -1.08
C LEU A 471 2.56 -7.50 -0.22
N ASP A 472 3.53 -7.44 0.68
CA ASP A 472 3.68 -6.30 1.58
C ASP A 472 3.93 -4.98 0.84
N ARG A 473 4.64 -4.98 -0.29
CA ARG A 473 4.82 -3.79 -1.15
C ARG A 473 3.51 -3.16 -1.62
N TYR A 474 2.41 -3.90 -1.66
CA TYR A 474 1.12 -3.43 -2.15
C TYR A 474 0.35 -2.58 -1.14
N HIS A 475 0.69 -2.63 0.14
CA HIS A 475 0.08 -1.73 1.12
C HIS A 475 0.75 -0.34 1.18
N TYR A 476 1.90 -0.13 0.50
CA TYR A 476 2.59 1.15 0.45
C TYR A 476 1.65 2.36 0.21
N PRO A 477 0.76 2.35 -0.81
CA PRO A 477 -0.17 3.46 -1.05
C PRO A 477 -1.29 3.58 -0.01
N MET A 478 -1.47 2.60 0.88
CA MET A 478 -2.47 2.61 1.94
C MET A 478 -1.94 3.25 3.23
N ILE A 479 -0.63 3.25 3.43
CA ILE A 479 0.03 3.80 4.63
C ILE A 479 -0.42 5.24 4.96
N PRO A 480 -0.53 6.18 4.02
CA PRO A 480 -1.02 7.53 4.30
C PRO A 480 -2.41 7.54 4.95
N PHE A 481 -3.31 6.65 4.52
CA PHE A 481 -4.67 6.56 5.06
C PHE A 481 -4.68 5.95 6.47
N LEU A 482 -3.83 4.97 6.73
CA LEU A 482 -3.62 4.42 8.08
C LEU A 482 -3.07 5.52 9.01
N ALA A 483 -2.11 6.33 8.55
CA ALA A 483 -1.55 7.44 9.30
C ALA A 483 -2.59 8.53 9.62
N VAL A 484 -3.49 8.83 8.67
CA VAL A 484 -4.62 9.76 8.92
C VAL A 484 -5.47 9.29 10.09
N VAL A 485 -5.82 8.01 10.14
CA VAL A 485 -6.64 7.47 11.25
C VAL A 485 -5.82 7.40 12.53
N ALA A 486 -4.61 6.85 12.48
CA ALA A 486 -3.72 6.66 13.63
C ALA A 486 -3.42 7.96 14.38
N ALA A 487 -3.33 9.08 13.66
CA ALA A 487 -3.10 10.40 14.25
C ALA A 487 -4.17 10.83 15.28
N GLY A 488 -5.37 10.25 15.21
CA GLY A 488 -6.42 10.47 16.21
C GLY A 488 -6.09 9.95 17.63
N CYS A 489 -4.93 9.28 17.82
CA CYS A 489 -4.41 8.92 19.13
C CYS A 489 -3.86 10.14 19.92
N MET A 490 -3.51 11.22 19.24
CA MET A 490 -2.91 12.45 19.80
C MET A 490 -3.98 13.50 20.11
#